data_fdfedb70ba520db4d2d558638b5d9580
#
_entry.id   fdfedb70ba520db4d2d558638b5d9580
#
_cell.length_a   1.000
_cell.length_b   1.000
_cell.length_c   1.000
_cell.angle_alpha   90.00
_cell.angle_beta   90.00
_cell.angle_gamma   90.00
#
_symmetry.space_group_name_H-M   'P 1'
#
loop_
_entity.id
_entity.type
_entity.pdbx_description
1 polymer ?
#
loop_
_entity_poly.entity_id
_entity_poly.type
_entity_poly.pdbx_seq_one_letter_code
_entity_poly.pdbx_strand_id
1 'polypeptide(L)'
;MALQHGIQYHETWCINAAAAAYKCDRLFMLDPPSRFLDSDVTGNQAKAMTRILMDGCWDDCPIITCEEDKRVKNLQLYPLKEVISKTVCHYFNNTVAYAVAYAYVGNAKQISFFGCDYTYRGNINFAEAGRACVEFWIAKCLEKGIKVDISADCSLMDSDVPAEEKLYGYHRLDDPLVILSDGEKFEVAKRSSMPTEKPVVQSYLRGRHDDVPQPPEPKEY
;
A
#
# COMPACT_ATOMS: atom_id res chain seq x y z
N MET A 1 5.78 3.33 13.84
CA MET A 1 6.55 3.60 12.59
C MET A 1 6.96 5.07 12.46
N ALA A 2 6.12 6.04 12.18
CA ALA A 2 6.56 7.46 12.07
C ALA A 2 7.33 7.95 13.31
N LEU A 3 6.86 7.62 14.51
CA LEU A 3 7.53 7.94 15.78
C LEU A 3 8.89 7.25 15.97
N GLN A 4 9.11 6.10 15.33
CA GLN A 4 10.39 5.37 15.39
C GLN A 4 11.49 6.06 14.60
N HIS A 5 11.14 6.91 13.64
CA HIS A 5 12.08 7.66 12.81
C HIS A 5 12.37 9.07 13.34
N GLY A 6 11.79 9.45 14.50
CA GLY A 6 12.02 10.78 15.09
C GLY A 6 11.50 11.95 14.25
N ILE A 7 10.65 11.69 13.26
CA ILE A 7 10.09 12.71 12.37
C ILE A 7 8.79 13.22 12.97
N GLN A 8 8.66 14.55 13.08
CA GLN A 8 7.40 15.19 13.47
C GLN A 8 6.56 15.49 12.23
N TYR A 9 5.33 15.01 12.25
CA TYR A 9 4.33 15.30 11.24
C TYR A 9 3.30 16.31 11.77
N HIS A 10 2.73 17.10 10.86
CA HIS A 10 1.67 18.03 11.21
C HIS A 10 0.38 17.29 11.59
N GLU A 11 0.03 16.26 10.83
CA GLU A 11 -1.05 15.32 11.11
C GLU A 11 -0.60 13.88 10.81
N THR A 12 -1.09 12.96 11.62
CA THR A 12 -0.93 11.51 11.40
C THR A 12 -2.29 10.91 11.09
N TRP A 13 -2.40 10.19 9.98
CA TRP A 13 -3.64 9.55 9.55
C TRP A 13 -3.50 8.04 9.60
N CYS A 14 -4.50 7.37 10.13
CA CYS A 14 -4.61 5.91 10.10
C CYS A 14 -5.60 5.46 9.04
N ILE A 15 -5.35 4.28 8.51
CA ILE A 15 -6.22 3.60 7.56
C ILE A 15 -6.78 2.34 8.22
N ASN A 16 -8.11 2.24 8.28
CA ASN A 16 -8.80 1.06 8.81
C ASN A 16 -8.26 0.63 10.20
N ALA A 17 -7.99 -0.65 10.38
CA ALA A 17 -7.57 -1.24 11.66
C ALA A 17 -6.20 -0.75 12.17
N ALA A 18 -5.43 0.02 11.42
CA ALA A 18 -4.17 0.59 11.90
C ALA A 18 -4.39 1.48 13.14
N ALA A 19 -5.55 2.12 13.25
CA ALA A 19 -5.91 2.90 14.42
C ALA A 19 -6.07 2.08 15.73
N ALA A 20 -6.13 0.77 15.65
CA ALA A 20 -6.10 -0.08 16.86
C ALA A 20 -4.71 -0.13 17.51
N ALA A 21 -3.66 0.14 16.74
CA ALA A 21 -2.27 0.06 17.20
C ALA A 21 -1.56 1.42 17.24
N TYR A 22 -2.02 2.40 16.46
CA TYR A 22 -1.36 3.69 16.30
C TYR A 22 -2.32 4.84 16.57
N LYS A 23 -1.86 5.81 17.37
CA LYS A 23 -2.57 7.06 17.58
C LYS A 23 -2.56 7.88 16.29
N CYS A 24 -3.68 8.51 15.98
CA CYS A 24 -3.83 9.33 14.79
C CYS A 24 -4.75 10.53 15.01
N ASP A 25 -4.58 11.55 14.16
CA ASP A 25 -5.41 12.75 14.16
C ASP A 25 -6.65 12.57 13.28
N ARG A 26 -6.62 11.61 12.35
CA ARG A 26 -7.77 11.20 11.50
C ARG A 26 -7.71 9.71 11.21
N LEU A 27 -8.88 9.09 11.19
CA LEU A 27 -9.06 7.72 10.72
C LEU A 27 -9.85 7.72 9.42
N PHE A 28 -9.29 7.11 8.38
CA PHE A 28 -10.03 6.84 7.15
C PHE A 28 -10.49 5.39 7.13
N MET A 29 -11.79 5.21 6.95
CA MET A 29 -12.47 3.93 6.86
C MET A 29 -13.61 4.05 5.85
N LEU A 30 -13.33 3.74 4.60
CA LEU A 30 -14.30 3.96 3.51
C LEU A 30 -15.27 2.79 3.28
N ASP A 31 -15.19 1.76 4.12
CA ASP A 31 -16.27 0.78 4.23
C ASP A 31 -17.42 1.38 5.04
N PRO A 32 -18.70 1.07 4.71
CA PRO A 32 -19.84 1.50 5.52
C PRO A 32 -19.72 0.98 6.97
N PRO A 33 -20.00 1.79 7.99
CA PRO A 33 -20.00 1.32 9.38
C PRO A 33 -20.92 0.13 9.61
N SER A 34 -22.06 0.08 8.94
CA SER A 34 -23.02 -1.02 8.97
C SER A 34 -22.40 -2.38 8.66
N ARG A 35 -21.38 -2.42 7.78
CA ARG A 35 -20.64 -3.64 7.47
C ARG A 35 -20.01 -4.31 8.70
N PHE A 36 -19.57 -3.50 9.66
CA PHE A 36 -18.91 -3.99 10.88
C PHE A 36 -19.84 -4.08 12.07
N LEU A 37 -20.90 -3.26 12.12
CA LEU A 37 -21.81 -3.16 13.25
C LEU A 37 -23.03 -4.09 13.14
N ASP A 38 -23.44 -4.44 11.91
CA ASP A 38 -24.67 -5.19 11.66
C ASP A 38 -24.43 -6.62 11.15
N SER A 39 -23.16 -7.04 11.06
CA SER A 39 -22.81 -8.38 10.58
C SER A 39 -21.82 -9.07 11.51
N ASP A 40 -21.93 -10.40 11.60
CA ASP A 40 -20.95 -11.24 12.31
C ASP A 40 -19.64 -11.29 11.52
N VAL A 41 -18.89 -10.20 11.57
CA VAL A 41 -17.58 -10.14 10.92
C VAL A 41 -16.56 -10.98 11.68
N THR A 42 -15.88 -11.85 10.95
CA THR A 42 -14.82 -12.71 11.48
C THR A 42 -13.44 -12.16 11.17
N GLY A 43 -12.48 -12.44 12.04
CA GLY A 43 -11.10 -12.02 11.89
C GLY A 43 -10.72 -10.82 12.75
N ASN A 44 -9.44 -10.76 13.11
CA ASN A 44 -8.93 -9.77 14.06
C ASN A 44 -9.06 -8.33 13.57
N GLN A 45 -8.87 -8.11 12.26
CA GLN A 45 -8.98 -6.78 11.67
C GLN A 45 -10.41 -6.25 11.74
N ALA A 46 -11.39 -7.09 11.38
CA ALA A 46 -12.80 -6.71 11.43
C ALA A 46 -13.26 -6.43 12.88
N LYS A 47 -12.86 -7.27 13.83
CA LYS A 47 -13.12 -7.05 15.26
C LYS A 47 -12.51 -5.75 15.77
N ALA A 48 -11.29 -5.42 15.34
CA ALA A 48 -10.66 -4.14 15.67
C ALA A 48 -11.47 -2.96 15.14
N MET A 49 -11.96 -3.04 13.90
CA MET A 49 -12.81 -2.00 13.29
C MET A 49 -14.12 -1.84 14.05
N THR A 50 -14.83 -2.95 14.37
CA THR A 50 -16.05 -2.90 15.18
C THR A 50 -15.80 -2.19 16.52
N ARG A 51 -14.71 -2.52 17.18
CA ARG A 51 -14.35 -1.91 18.49
C ARG A 51 -14.11 -0.41 18.34
N ILE A 52 -13.34 0.01 17.34
CA ILE A 52 -13.08 1.44 17.09
C ILE A 52 -14.38 2.19 16.82
N LEU A 53 -15.31 1.61 16.04
CA LEU A 53 -16.59 2.22 15.75
C LEU A 53 -17.49 2.36 16.97
N MET A 54 -17.46 1.38 17.89
CA MET A 54 -18.29 1.39 19.09
C MET A 54 -17.70 2.27 20.19
N ASP A 55 -16.42 2.16 20.43
CA ASP A 55 -15.73 2.80 21.56
C ASP A 55 -15.21 4.20 21.23
N GLY A 56 -15.05 4.50 19.94
CA GLY A 56 -14.41 5.71 19.42
C GLY A 56 -12.94 5.50 19.06
N CYS A 57 -12.39 6.45 18.32
CA CYS A 57 -10.97 6.52 17.98
C CYS A 57 -10.19 7.34 19.04
N TRP A 58 -8.87 7.34 18.94
CA TRP A 58 -7.97 8.06 19.84
C TRP A 58 -8.36 9.54 20.01
N ASP A 59 -8.42 10.01 21.27
CA ASP A 59 -8.70 11.42 21.59
C ASP A 59 -9.85 12.01 20.78
N ASP A 60 -10.89 11.21 20.53
CA ASP A 60 -12.04 11.58 19.71
C ASP A 60 -11.68 12.01 18.29
N CYS A 61 -10.63 11.47 17.69
CA CYS A 61 -10.27 11.79 16.32
C CYS A 61 -11.41 11.49 15.34
N PRO A 62 -11.61 12.31 14.29
CA PRO A 62 -12.67 12.09 13.32
C PRO A 62 -12.48 10.79 12.54
N ILE A 63 -13.57 10.03 12.39
CA ILE A 63 -13.65 8.83 11.57
C ILE A 63 -14.29 9.20 10.25
N ILE A 64 -13.48 9.23 9.19
CA ILE A 64 -13.92 9.61 7.84
C ILE A 64 -14.39 8.35 7.10
N THR A 65 -15.66 8.33 6.71
CA THR A 65 -16.33 7.17 6.11
C THR A 65 -17.25 7.56 4.94
N CYS A 66 -17.80 6.57 4.24
CA CYS A 66 -18.68 6.77 3.10
C CYS A 66 -20.17 6.90 3.47
N GLU A 67 -20.56 6.53 4.68
CA GLU A 67 -21.97 6.47 5.12
C GLU A 67 -22.13 7.03 6.53
N GLU A 68 -23.26 7.70 6.79
CA GLU A 68 -23.60 8.15 8.14
C GLU A 68 -24.11 6.99 9.00
N ASP A 69 -23.63 6.93 10.23
CA ASP A 69 -24.17 6.03 11.25
C ASP A 69 -24.19 6.71 12.61
N LYS A 70 -25.39 6.91 13.15
CA LYS A 70 -25.61 7.63 14.43
C LYS A 70 -25.03 6.91 15.65
N ARG A 71 -24.66 5.64 15.50
CA ARG A 71 -24.02 4.83 16.58
C ARG A 71 -22.55 5.19 16.74
N VAL A 72 -21.94 5.77 15.70
CA VAL A 72 -20.50 6.08 15.67
C VAL A 72 -20.26 7.52 16.07
N LYS A 73 -19.43 7.73 17.08
CA LYS A 73 -19.03 9.06 17.52
C LYS A 73 -18.01 9.67 16.56
N ASN A 74 -18.06 11.01 16.42
CA ASN A 74 -17.11 11.79 15.60
C ASN A 74 -16.97 11.31 14.15
N LEU A 75 -18.03 10.71 13.61
CA LEU A 75 -18.10 10.30 12.24
C LEU A 75 -18.24 11.51 11.31
N GLN A 76 -17.44 11.54 10.25
CA GLN A 76 -17.50 12.54 9.18
C GLN A 76 -17.65 11.84 7.84
N LEU A 77 -18.54 12.37 7.01
CA LEU A 77 -18.65 11.87 5.65
C LEU A 77 -17.45 12.33 4.81
N TYR A 78 -16.92 11.41 4.04
CA TYR A 78 -15.92 11.73 3.04
C TYR A 78 -16.53 12.69 1.99
N PRO A 79 -15.90 13.83 1.68
CA PRO A 79 -16.46 14.83 0.76
C PRO A 79 -16.29 14.42 -0.72
N LEU A 80 -16.86 13.27 -1.09
CA LEU A 80 -16.64 12.62 -2.40
C LEU A 80 -16.95 13.54 -3.58
N LYS A 81 -18.07 14.24 -3.53
CA LYS A 81 -18.50 15.15 -4.62
C LYS A 81 -17.50 16.29 -4.82
N GLU A 82 -16.99 16.85 -3.73
CA GLU A 82 -16.00 17.92 -3.78
C GLU A 82 -14.67 17.41 -4.33
N VAL A 83 -14.22 16.24 -3.83
CA VAL A 83 -12.97 15.62 -4.29
C VAL A 83 -13.03 15.31 -5.78
N ILE A 84 -14.12 14.70 -6.25
CA ILE A 84 -14.32 14.41 -7.68
C ILE A 84 -14.34 15.69 -8.50
N SER A 85 -15.09 16.71 -8.05
CA SER A 85 -15.18 17.99 -8.77
C SER A 85 -13.81 18.67 -8.92
N LYS A 86 -12.96 18.64 -7.88
CA LYS A 86 -11.64 19.27 -7.89
C LYS A 86 -10.57 18.47 -8.63
N THR A 87 -10.71 17.15 -8.69
CA THR A 87 -9.70 16.26 -9.28
C THR A 87 -10.06 15.77 -10.67
N VAL A 88 -11.35 15.88 -11.05
CA VAL A 88 -11.94 15.32 -12.28
C VAL A 88 -11.60 13.83 -12.41
N CYS A 89 -11.61 13.11 -11.28
CA CYS A 89 -11.19 11.72 -11.22
C CYS A 89 -12.15 10.90 -10.34
N HIS A 90 -12.51 9.69 -10.82
CA HIS A 90 -13.40 8.74 -10.15
C HIS A 90 -12.69 7.43 -9.79
N TYR A 91 -11.36 7.37 -9.87
CA TYR A 91 -10.60 6.14 -9.67
C TYR A 91 -10.25 5.95 -8.19
N PHE A 92 -11.09 5.20 -7.50
CA PHE A 92 -10.98 4.89 -6.07
C PHE A 92 -11.38 3.44 -5.83
N ASN A 93 -10.43 2.58 -5.53
CA ASN A 93 -10.71 1.17 -5.24
C ASN A 93 -10.26 0.70 -3.86
N ASN A 94 -9.68 1.59 -3.05
CA ASN A 94 -9.29 1.29 -1.69
C ASN A 94 -9.19 2.56 -0.82
N THR A 95 -9.24 2.40 0.49
CA THR A 95 -9.26 3.50 1.46
C THR A 95 -8.02 4.40 1.40
N VAL A 96 -6.83 3.85 1.08
CA VAL A 96 -5.59 4.65 0.97
C VAL A 96 -5.71 5.67 -0.17
N ALA A 97 -6.27 5.27 -1.32
CA ALA A 97 -6.48 6.17 -2.45
C ALA A 97 -7.40 7.36 -2.08
N TYR A 98 -8.46 7.10 -1.30
CA TYR A 98 -9.32 8.17 -0.79
C TYR A 98 -8.57 9.13 0.13
N ALA A 99 -7.73 8.62 1.04
CA ALA A 99 -6.93 9.46 1.94
C ALA A 99 -5.93 10.32 1.16
N VAL A 100 -5.26 9.77 0.15
CA VAL A 100 -4.32 10.52 -0.71
C VAL A 100 -5.05 11.61 -1.50
N ALA A 101 -6.21 11.31 -2.07
CA ALA A 101 -7.02 12.30 -2.78
C ALA A 101 -7.52 13.40 -1.84
N TYR A 102 -7.84 13.07 -0.60
CA TYR A 102 -8.21 14.05 0.41
C TYR A 102 -7.03 15.00 0.72
N ALA A 103 -5.82 14.46 0.89
CA ALA A 103 -4.61 15.24 1.07
C ALA A 103 -4.30 16.13 -0.15
N TYR A 104 -4.49 15.59 -1.37
CA TYR A 104 -4.35 16.33 -2.62
C TYR A 104 -5.27 17.55 -2.67
N VAL A 105 -6.56 17.37 -2.36
CA VAL A 105 -7.55 18.46 -2.35
C VAL A 105 -7.28 19.45 -1.21
N GLY A 106 -6.83 18.97 -0.06
CA GLY A 106 -6.42 19.76 1.10
C GLY A 106 -5.12 20.55 0.91
N ASN A 107 -4.48 20.46 -0.26
CA ASN A 107 -3.19 21.12 -0.56
C ASN A 107 -2.08 20.76 0.44
N ALA A 108 -1.97 19.49 0.80
CA ALA A 108 -0.86 18.98 1.57
C ALA A 108 0.47 19.38 0.89
N LYS A 109 1.47 19.73 1.69
CA LYS A 109 2.81 20.05 1.15
C LYS A 109 3.65 18.79 0.98
N GLN A 110 3.41 17.81 1.82
CA GLN A 110 4.12 16.55 1.86
C GLN A 110 3.21 15.44 2.39
N ILE A 111 3.37 14.23 1.85
CA ILE A 111 2.70 13.02 2.29
C ILE A 111 3.77 11.96 2.50
N SER A 112 3.75 11.28 3.66
CA SER A 112 4.67 10.17 3.96
C SER A 112 3.87 8.90 4.21
N PHE A 113 4.27 7.80 3.56
CA PHE A 113 3.60 6.51 3.62
C PHE A 113 4.37 5.53 4.49
N PHE A 114 3.65 4.86 5.40
CA PHE A 114 4.18 3.83 6.28
C PHE A 114 3.24 2.62 6.31
N GLY A 115 3.79 1.41 6.15
CA GLY A 115 3.01 0.18 6.23
C GLY A 115 1.97 0.01 5.12
N CYS A 116 2.13 0.73 4.01
CA CYS A 116 1.30 0.55 2.82
C CYS A 116 1.90 -0.55 1.94
N ASP A 117 1.80 -1.77 2.42
CA ASP A 117 2.30 -2.96 1.76
C ASP A 117 1.15 -3.73 1.11
N TYR A 118 1.24 -3.91 -0.20
CA TYR A 118 0.22 -4.58 -1.02
C TYR A 118 0.59 -6.05 -1.29
N THR A 119 1.05 -6.77 -0.26
CA THR A 119 1.47 -8.18 -0.32
C THR A 119 0.40 -9.13 0.19
N TYR A 120 -0.79 -9.10 -0.37
CA TYR A 120 -1.88 -10.00 0.02
C TYR A 120 -1.64 -11.43 -0.47
N ARG A 121 -1.28 -12.34 0.43
CA ARG A 121 -1.17 -13.77 0.11
C ARG A 121 -2.51 -14.31 -0.40
N GLY A 122 -2.46 -14.94 -1.57
CA GLY A 122 -3.64 -15.59 -2.18
C GLY A 122 -4.58 -14.66 -2.94
N ASN A 123 -4.32 -13.35 -3.03
CA ASN A 123 -5.11 -12.42 -3.84
C ASN A 123 -4.25 -11.33 -4.49
N ILE A 124 -3.31 -11.74 -5.33
CA ILE A 124 -2.34 -10.86 -5.99
C ILE A 124 -3.05 -9.82 -6.86
N ASN A 125 -4.06 -10.21 -7.62
CA ASN A 125 -4.79 -9.28 -8.49
C ASN A 125 -5.45 -8.14 -7.70
N PHE A 126 -5.99 -8.44 -6.54
CA PHE A 126 -6.58 -7.42 -5.66
C PHE A 126 -5.50 -6.49 -5.09
N ALA A 127 -4.37 -7.05 -4.68
CA ALA A 127 -3.24 -6.29 -4.18
C ALA A 127 -2.69 -5.34 -5.25
N GLU A 128 -2.41 -5.85 -6.45
CA GLU A 128 -1.90 -5.07 -7.57
C GLU A 128 -2.88 -3.97 -8.01
N ALA A 129 -4.18 -4.27 -8.10
CA ALA A 129 -5.18 -3.25 -8.42
C ALA A 129 -5.23 -2.15 -7.36
N GLY A 130 -5.10 -2.52 -6.08
CA GLY A 130 -5.03 -1.57 -4.97
C GLY A 130 -3.80 -0.70 -5.04
N ARG A 131 -2.64 -1.30 -5.28
CA ARG A 131 -1.36 -0.61 -5.45
C ARG A 131 -1.42 0.39 -6.60
N ALA A 132 -1.82 -0.06 -7.77
CA ALA A 132 -1.94 0.78 -8.97
C ALA A 132 -2.84 2.01 -8.75
N CYS A 133 -3.95 1.84 -8.03
CA CYS A 133 -4.84 2.95 -7.71
C CYS A 133 -4.17 4.00 -6.81
N VAL A 134 -3.41 3.56 -5.80
CA VAL A 134 -2.69 4.50 -4.92
C VAL A 134 -1.55 5.17 -5.65
N GLU A 135 -0.78 4.43 -6.46
CA GLU A 135 0.31 4.98 -7.27
C GLU A 135 -0.18 6.02 -8.28
N PHE A 136 -1.36 5.81 -8.87
CA PHE A 136 -2.02 6.84 -9.68
C PHE A 136 -2.23 8.16 -8.88
N TRP A 137 -2.72 8.08 -7.65
CA TRP A 137 -2.92 9.26 -6.81
C TRP A 137 -1.62 9.87 -6.33
N ILE A 138 -0.59 9.07 -6.08
CA ILE A 138 0.78 9.53 -5.79
C ILE A 138 1.31 10.33 -6.98
N ALA A 139 1.17 9.82 -8.21
CA ALA A 139 1.59 10.52 -9.42
C ALA A 139 0.91 11.89 -9.57
N LYS A 140 -0.41 11.97 -9.30
CA LYS A 140 -1.14 13.26 -9.27
C LYS A 140 -0.61 14.21 -8.20
N CYS A 141 -0.23 13.70 -7.02
CA CYS A 141 0.38 14.51 -5.98
C CYS A 141 1.73 15.07 -6.41
N LEU A 142 2.59 14.24 -6.99
CA LEU A 142 3.91 14.65 -7.50
C LEU A 142 3.79 15.69 -8.62
N GLU A 143 2.84 15.50 -9.57
CA GLU A 143 2.56 16.47 -10.61
C GLU A 143 2.14 17.84 -10.05
N LYS A 144 1.36 17.84 -8.96
CA LYS A 144 0.94 19.05 -8.25
C LYS A 144 2.08 19.70 -7.43
N GLY A 145 3.23 19.06 -7.33
CA GLY A 145 4.37 19.52 -6.52
C GLY A 145 4.29 19.16 -5.04
N ILE A 146 3.41 18.23 -4.66
CA ILE A 146 3.35 17.67 -3.31
C ILE A 146 4.53 16.70 -3.15
N LYS A 147 5.34 16.89 -2.13
CA LYS A 147 6.42 15.94 -1.81
C LYS A 147 5.84 14.63 -1.33
N VAL A 148 6.40 13.53 -1.79
CA VAL A 148 5.97 12.19 -1.38
C VAL A 148 7.17 11.41 -0.87
N ASP A 149 7.07 10.91 0.36
CA ASP A 149 8.03 10.00 0.96
C ASP A 149 7.37 8.64 1.16
N ILE A 150 8.06 7.59 0.77
CA ILE A 150 7.58 6.22 0.93
C ILE A 150 8.62 5.44 1.73
N SER A 151 8.19 4.82 2.83
CA SER A 151 9.07 3.96 3.63
C SER A 151 9.64 2.84 2.78
N ALA A 152 10.90 2.49 3.00
CA ALA A 152 11.58 1.41 2.29
C ALA A 152 10.92 0.03 2.48
N ASP A 153 10.07 -0.12 3.50
CA ASP A 153 9.31 -1.36 3.73
C ASP A 153 7.98 -1.40 2.97
N CYS A 154 7.64 -0.35 2.22
CA CYS A 154 6.41 -0.28 1.42
C CYS A 154 6.65 -0.80 0.00
N SER A 155 5.66 -1.49 -0.57
CA SER A 155 5.72 -1.93 -1.97
C SER A 155 5.31 -0.85 -2.99
N LEU A 156 4.76 0.28 -2.53
CA LEU A 156 4.38 1.40 -3.39
C LEU A 156 5.58 1.97 -4.15
N MET A 157 5.42 2.19 -5.46
CA MET A 157 6.46 2.70 -6.34
C MET A 157 7.75 1.86 -6.29
N ASP A 158 7.61 0.58 -5.96
CA ASP A 158 8.73 -0.35 -5.74
C ASP A 158 9.76 0.18 -4.71
N SER A 159 9.29 0.85 -3.66
CA SER A 159 10.17 1.47 -2.67
C SER A 159 11.05 0.46 -1.93
N ASP A 160 10.60 -0.80 -1.85
CA ASP A 160 11.31 -1.94 -1.30
C ASP A 160 12.34 -2.58 -2.27
N VAL A 161 12.41 -2.07 -3.51
CA VAL A 161 13.31 -2.58 -4.56
C VAL A 161 14.48 -1.63 -4.74
N PRO A 162 15.73 -2.12 -4.88
CA PRO A 162 16.89 -1.30 -5.22
C PRO A 162 16.68 -0.47 -6.48
N ALA A 163 17.26 0.75 -6.51
CA ALA A 163 17.04 1.69 -7.62
C ALA A 163 17.46 1.09 -8.98
N GLU A 164 18.52 0.30 -8.98
CA GLU A 164 19.07 -0.35 -10.17
C GLU A 164 18.08 -1.36 -10.77
N GLU A 165 17.32 -2.05 -9.92
CA GLU A 165 16.34 -3.05 -10.35
C GLU A 165 15.05 -2.44 -10.90
N LYS A 166 14.79 -1.16 -10.61
CA LYS A 166 13.61 -0.44 -11.12
C LYS A 166 13.73 -0.01 -12.58
N LEU A 167 14.94 0.01 -13.11
CA LEU A 167 15.23 0.50 -14.46
C LEU A 167 15.09 -0.63 -15.47
N TYR A 168 13.86 -0.97 -15.85
CA TYR A 168 13.59 -2.05 -16.80
C TYR A 168 14.40 -1.88 -18.10
N GLY A 169 15.12 -2.94 -18.44
CA GLY A 169 16.05 -2.95 -19.59
C GLY A 169 17.46 -2.51 -19.21
N TYR A 170 17.64 -1.42 -18.48
CA TYR A 170 18.96 -0.93 -18.08
C TYR A 170 19.65 -1.81 -17.06
N HIS A 171 18.90 -2.40 -16.09
CA HIS A 171 19.44 -3.36 -15.14
C HIS A 171 20.08 -4.59 -15.78
N ARG A 172 19.79 -4.86 -17.08
CA ARG A 172 20.37 -5.95 -17.87
C ARG A 172 21.70 -5.60 -18.51
N LEU A 173 22.07 -4.31 -18.49
CA LEU A 173 23.37 -3.84 -19.00
C LEU A 173 24.47 -4.04 -17.95
N ASP A 174 24.10 -4.11 -16.70
CA ASP A 174 25.04 -4.39 -15.63
C ASP A 174 25.35 -5.90 -15.58
N ASP A 175 26.54 -6.22 -15.14
CA ASP A 175 26.96 -7.59 -14.91
C ASP A 175 26.60 -7.99 -13.47
N PRO A 176 25.43 -8.62 -13.26
CA PRO A 176 24.92 -8.85 -11.92
C PRO A 176 25.81 -9.80 -11.12
N LEU A 177 25.87 -9.54 -9.81
CA LEU A 177 26.49 -10.46 -8.87
C LEU A 177 25.55 -11.66 -8.64
N VAL A 178 26.07 -12.85 -8.67
CA VAL A 178 25.36 -14.10 -8.36
C VAL A 178 25.97 -14.75 -7.12
N ILE A 179 25.10 -15.25 -6.26
CA ILE A 179 25.52 -16.04 -5.10
C ILE A 179 25.49 -17.50 -5.49
N LEU A 180 26.62 -18.13 -5.42
CA LEU A 180 26.79 -19.56 -5.65
C LEU A 180 26.80 -20.27 -4.30
N SER A 181 26.18 -21.44 -4.23
CA SER A 181 26.27 -22.29 -3.06
C SER A 181 26.48 -23.73 -3.50
N ASP A 182 27.43 -24.41 -2.89
CA ASP A 182 27.63 -25.84 -3.02
C ASP A 182 26.94 -26.65 -1.90
N GLY A 183 26.15 -25.95 -1.07
CA GLY A 183 25.48 -26.49 0.11
C GLY A 183 26.24 -26.28 1.42
N GLU A 184 27.56 -25.99 1.35
CA GLU A 184 28.40 -25.74 2.53
C GLU A 184 28.96 -24.31 2.55
N LYS A 185 29.23 -23.76 1.36
CA LYS A 185 29.85 -22.44 1.19
C LYS A 185 29.05 -21.58 0.25
N PHE A 186 29.17 -20.26 0.47
CA PHE A 186 28.61 -19.25 -0.41
C PHE A 186 29.77 -18.48 -1.06
N GLU A 187 29.67 -18.30 -2.36
CA GLU A 187 30.60 -17.48 -3.13
C GLU A 187 29.83 -16.44 -3.92
N VAL A 188 30.35 -15.21 -3.98
CA VAL A 188 29.78 -14.13 -4.78
C VAL A 188 30.63 -13.94 -6.01
N ALA A 189 30.06 -14.13 -7.19
CA ALA A 189 30.73 -13.97 -8.47
C ALA A 189 29.92 -13.10 -9.42
N LYS A 190 30.60 -12.51 -10.41
CA LYS A 190 29.91 -11.86 -11.52
C LYS A 190 29.31 -12.90 -12.45
N ARG A 191 28.10 -12.62 -12.97
CA ARG A 191 27.43 -13.54 -13.91
C ARG A 191 28.30 -13.86 -15.14
N SER A 192 29.02 -12.86 -15.66
CA SER A 192 29.95 -13.04 -16.81
C SER A 192 31.10 -13.98 -16.52
N SER A 193 31.48 -14.17 -15.25
CA SER A 193 32.57 -15.10 -14.84
C SER A 193 32.08 -16.54 -14.66
N MET A 194 30.76 -16.78 -14.81
CA MET A 194 30.19 -18.12 -14.63
C MET A 194 30.38 -19.00 -15.88
N PRO A 195 30.65 -20.29 -15.71
CA PRO A 195 30.62 -21.23 -16.83
C PRO A 195 29.26 -21.27 -17.50
N THR A 196 29.22 -21.16 -18.81
CA THR A 196 27.98 -21.11 -19.64
C THR A 196 27.13 -22.38 -19.57
N GLU A 197 27.68 -23.47 -19.06
CA GLU A 197 27.03 -24.80 -19.05
C GLU A 197 26.32 -25.16 -17.74
N LYS A 198 26.38 -24.31 -16.69
CA LYS A 198 25.64 -24.60 -15.45
C LYS A 198 24.33 -23.83 -15.46
N PRO A 199 23.21 -24.48 -15.13
CA PRO A 199 21.93 -23.76 -14.99
C PRO A 199 22.08 -22.66 -13.93
N VAL A 200 21.97 -21.42 -14.37
CA VAL A 200 21.91 -20.29 -13.45
C VAL A 200 20.64 -20.45 -12.65
N VAL A 201 20.75 -20.69 -11.35
CA VAL A 201 19.60 -20.63 -10.47
C VAL A 201 19.08 -19.20 -10.52
N GLN A 202 17.90 -19.03 -11.07
CA GLN A 202 17.21 -17.74 -11.18
C GLN A 202 16.83 -17.28 -9.78
N SER A 203 17.69 -16.58 -9.10
CA SER A 203 17.41 -16.18 -7.72
C SER A 203 17.16 -14.68 -7.54
N TYR A 204 17.13 -13.89 -8.61
CA TYR A 204 17.12 -12.44 -8.47
C TYR A 204 15.82 -11.72 -8.76
N LEU A 205 14.87 -12.39 -9.34
CA LEU A 205 13.53 -11.88 -9.33
C LEU A 205 12.90 -12.38 -8.04
N ARG A 206 12.97 -11.59 -6.96
CA ARG A 206 12.19 -11.85 -5.77
C ARG A 206 10.76 -12.16 -6.22
N GLY A 207 10.41 -13.46 -6.27
CA GLY A 207 9.07 -14.04 -6.29
C GLY A 207 7.87 -13.35 -6.93
N ARG A 208 8.06 -12.24 -7.63
CA ARG A 208 6.96 -11.48 -8.23
C ARG A 208 6.43 -12.12 -9.52
N HIS A 209 7.25 -12.96 -10.18
CA HIS A 209 6.86 -13.58 -11.44
C HIS A 209 6.69 -15.11 -11.36
N ASP A 210 7.36 -15.77 -10.43
CA ASP A 210 7.29 -17.24 -10.32
C ASP A 210 6.07 -17.73 -9.54
N ASP A 211 5.46 -16.87 -8.70
CA ASP A 211 4.27 -17.16 -7.93
C ASP A 211 2.95 -16.67 -8.58
N VAL A 212 3.00 -16.15 -9.80
CA VAL A 212 1.78 -15.79 -10.53
C VAL A 212 1.14 -17.09 -11.01
N PRO A 213 -0.06 -17.46 -10.53
CA PRO A 213 -0.78 -18.59 -11.07
C PRO A 213 -0.95 -18.38 -12.58
N GLN A 214 -0.53 -19.35 -13.38
CA GLN A 214 -0.79 -19.32 -14.82
C GLN A 214 -2.27 -19.04 -15.03
N PRO A 215 -2.64 -18.13 -15.93
CA PRO A 215 -4.05 -17.93 -16.23
C PRO A 215 -4.65 -19.26 -16.65
N PRO A 216 -5.89 -19.58 -16.21
CA PRO A 216 -6.54 -20.81 -16.62
C PRO A 216 -6.57 -20.86 -18.15
N GLU A 217 -6.27 -22.02 -18.70
CA GLU A 217 -6.36 -22.22 -20.15
C GLU A 217 -7.74 -21.77 -20.65
N PRO A 218 -7.80 -21.05 -21.80
CA PRO A 218 -9.06 -20.63 -22.37
C PRO A 218 -9.94 -21.86 -22.57
N LYS A 219 -11.10 -21.88 -21.94
CA LYS A 219 -12.10 -22.90 -22.26
C LYS A 219 -12.56 -22.64 -23.70
N GLU A 220 -12.35 -23.59 -24.58
CA GLU A 220 -13.02 -23.60 -25.88
C GLU A 220 -14.53 -23.67 -25.61
N TYR A 221 -15.28 -22.70 -26.13
CA TYR A 221 -16.75 -22.69 -26.13
C TYR A 221 -17.26 -23.16 -27.48
#